data_2b423323af022bccdb2d3de32c6410c7
#
_entry.id   2b423323af022bccdb2d3de32c6410c7
#
_cell.length_a   1.000
_cell.length_b   1.000
_cell.length_c   1.000
_cell.angle_alpha   90.00
_cell.angle_beta   90.00
_cell.angle_gamma   90.00
#
_symmetry.space_group_name_H-M   'P 1'
#
loop_
_entity.id
_entity.type
_entity.pdbx_description
1 polymer ?
#
loop_
_entity_poly.entity_id
_entity_poly.type
_entity_poly.pdbx_seq_one_letter_code
_entity_poly.pdbx_strand_id
1 'polypeptide(L)'
;VEHPMVKRLYLTDVGVFPYAAHHFRERKDGIEEYIYIYCMEGSGKIIVEGEEYTLQANQAFCIPRFRKHTYYASEEDPWSILWVHFKGTDTVYYPLDECRIIHFNSQNASNRMQFLFDLLFRVLESNYTLGNFIYISQVLEVILSETYYREKHNTTLEQNKHVTNIIRYMYKHLTENLTLEQ
;
A
#
# COMPACT_ATOMS: atom_id res chain seq x y z
N VAL A 1 5.83 -0.03 -23.10
CA VAL A 1 4.77 0.90 -22.75
C VAL A 1 5.21 2.31 -23.11
N GLU A 2 4.66 2.90 -24.21
CA GLU A 2 5.16 4.20 -24.69
C GLU A 2 4.29 5.41 -24.30
N HIS A 3 3.04 5.14 -23.82
CA HIS A 3 2.13 6.22 -23.48
C HIS A 3 2.60 7.02 -22.25
N PRO A 4 2.67 8.37 -22.31
CA PRO A 4 3.22 9.18 -21.22
C PRO A 4 2.58 8.95 -19.85
N MET A 5 1.26 8.79 -19.79
CA MET A 5 0.55 8.52 -18.52
C MET A 5 0.90 7.15 -17.90
N VAL A 6 1.18 6.16 -18.74
CA VAL A 6 1.55 4.83 -18.24
C VAL A 6 3.03 4.79 -17.84
N LYS A 7 3.93 5.49 -18.57
CA LYS A 7 5.36 5.59 -18.22
C LYS A 7 5.62 6.20 -16.84
N ARG A 8 4.68 6.99 -16.34
CA ARG A 8 4.82 7.66 -15.05
C ARG A 8 4.91 6.65 -13.91
N LEU A 9 4.00 5.69 -13.88
CA LEU A 9 3.98 4.61 -12.91
C LEU A 9 3.23 3.41 -13.51
N TYR A 10 3.86 2.26 -13.61
CA TYR A 10 3.23 1.07 -14.17
C TYR A 10 3.69 -0.20 -13.46
N LEU A 11 2.77 -1.14 -13.35
CA LEU A 11 3.09 -2.47 -12.86
C LEU A 11 3.69 -3.33 -13.98
N THR A 12 4.59 -4.21 -13.61
CA THR A 12 5.20 -5.22 -14.49
C THR A 12 4.71 -6.62 -14.14
N ASP A 13 4.33 -6.82 -12.88
CA ASP A 13 3.76 -8.08 -12.40
C ASP A 13 2.91 -7.81 -11.14
N VAL A 14 1.90 -8.65 -10.89
CA VAL A 14 1.04 -8.54 -9.71
C VAL A 14 0.42 -9.90 -9.39
N GLY A 15 0.20 -10.18 -8.13
CA GLY A 15 -0.43 -11.43 -7.74
C GLY A 15 -0.87 -11.46 -6.28
N VAL A 16 -1.48 -12.60 -5.96
CA VAL A 16 -1.87 -13.01 -4.62
C VAL A 16 -1.29 -14.38 -4.32
N PHE A 17 -0.74 -14.55 -3.14
CA PHE A 17 -0.35 -15.84 -2.61
C PHE A 17 -1.12 -16.09 -1.31
N PRO A 18 -2.25 -16.82 -1.37
CA PRO A 18 -2.98 -17.21 -0.18
C PRO A 18 -2.25 -18.33 0.54
N TYR A 19 -2.09 -18.20 1.88
CA TYR A 19 -1.45 -19.22 2.74
C TYR A 19 -0.18 -19.83 2.12
N ALA A 20 0.80 -19.00 1.85
CA ALA A 20 1.96 -19.34 1.05
C ALA A 20 3.06 -20.07 1.86
N ALA A 21 2.75 -21.23 2.46
CA ALA A 21 3.59 -21.98 3.42
C ALA A 21 5.01 -22.31 2.92
N HIS A 22 5.21 -22.45 1.60
CA HIS A 22 6.51 -22.77 1.02
C HIS A 22 7.06 -21.65 0.13
N HIS A 23 6.50 -20.44 0.32
CA HIS A 23 6.94 -19.31 -0.47
C HIS A 23 8.34 -18.86 -0.06
N PHE A 24 9.25 -18.95 -0.97
CA PHE A 24 10.64 -18.51 -0.84
C PHE A 24 11.10 -17.86 -2.13
N ARG A 25 11.74 -16.72 -2.03
CA ARG A 25 12.39 -16.04 -3.16
C ARG A 25 13.72 -15.46 -2.72
N GLU A 26 14.75 -15.68 -3.53
CA GLU A 26 16.07 -15.06 -3.39
C GLU A 26 16.45 -14.38 -4.71
N ARG A 27 16.95 -13.16 -4.63
CA ARG A 27 17.51 -12.39 -5.73
C ARG A 27 18.83 -11.75 -5.32
N LYS A 28 19.92 -12.43 -5.65
CA LYS A 28 21.28 -12.06 -5.22
C LYS A 28 21.76 -10.71 -5.79
N ASP A 29 21.28 -10.36 -6.97
CA ASP A 29 21.65 -9.14 -7.68
C ASP A 29 20.51 -8.08 -7.68
N GLY A 30 19.42 -8.37 -6.92
CA GLY A 30 18.22 -7.58 -6.98
C GLY A 30 17.48 -7.69 -8.32
N ILE A 31 16.52 -6.80 -8.54
CA ILE A 31 15.83 -6.63 -9.83
C ILE A 31 15.64 -5.13 -10.12
N GLU A 32 15.31 -4.81 -11.35
CA GLU A 32 15.10 -3.43 -11.79
C GLU A 32 13.79 -2.81 -11.25
N GLU A 33 12.85 -3.66 -10.85
CA GLU A 33 11.56 -3.26 -10.29
C GLU A 33 11.64 -2.99 -8.79
N TYR A 34 10.73 -2.13 -8.30
CA TYR A 34 10.30 -2.13 -6.92
C TYR A 34 9.31 -3.29 -6.69
N ILE A 35 9.36 -3.90 -5.52
CA ILE A 35 8.41 -4.95 -5.11
C ILE A 35 7.65 -4.44 -3.88
N TYR A 36 6.36 -4.17 -4.05
CA TYR A 36 5.49 -3.86 -2.93
C TYR A 36 4.78 -5.13 -2.48
N ILE A 37 4.83 -5.42 -1.18
CA ILE A 37 4.19 -6.57 -0.55
C ILE A 37 3.28 -6.04 0.56
N TYR A 38 2.00 -6.43 0.51
CA TYR A 38 1.03 -6.22 1.56
C TYR A 38 0.62 -7.56 2.17
N CYS A 39 0.84 -7.74 3.47
CA CYS A 39 0.45 -8.94 4.20
C CYS A 39 -0.99 -8.80 4.70
N MET A 40 -1.86 -9.69 4.23
CA MET A 40 -3.26 -9.76 4.66
C MET A 40 -3.40 -10.53 5.97
N GLU A 41 -2.72 -11.65 6.07
CA GLU A 41 -2.79 -12.60 7.20
C GLU A 41 -1.44 -13.27 7.39
N GLY A 42 -1.20 -13.80 8.59
CA GLY A 42 0.02 -14.51 8.92
C GLY A 42 1.25 -13.63 8.98
N SER A 43 2.41 -14.21 8.73
CA SER A 43 3.69 -13.52 8.80
C SER A 43 4.73 -14.10 7.85
N GLY A 44 5.78 -13.33 7.61
CA GLY A 44 6.95 -13.73 6.85
C GLY A 44 8.14 -12.83 7.09
N LYS A 45 9.26 -13.18 6.54
CA LYS A 45 10.50 -12.44 6.67
C LYS A 45 10.96 -11.89 5.32
N ILE A 46 11.50 -10.68 5.36
CA ILE A 46 12.11 -9.99 4.23
C ILE A 46 13.51 -9.58 4.66
N ILE A 47 14.52 -9.95 3.89
CA ILE A 47 15.92 -9.59 4.14
C ILE A 47 16.38 -8.75 2.95
N VAL A 48 16.82 -7.53 3.21
CA VAL A 48 17.35 -6.60 2.20
C VAL A 48 18.75 -6.19 2.59
N GLU A 49 19.73 -6.44 1.74
CA GLU A 49 21.15 -6.15 2.00
C GLU A 49 21.68 -6.71 3.35
N GLY A 50 21.07 -7.80 3.84
CA GLY A 50 21.42 -8.46 5.11
C GLY A 50 20.62 -7.97 6.32
N GLU A 51 19.83 -6.92 6.21
CA GLU A 51 18.92 -6.47 7.27
C GLU A 51 17.59 -7.23 7.20
N GLU A 52 17.12 -7.75 8.34
CA GLU A 52 15.91 -8.56 8.45
C GLU A 52 14.71 -7.75 8.94
N TYR A 53 13.58 -7.94 8.28
CA TYR A 53 12.29 -7.34 8.60
C TYR A 53 11.24 -8.44 8.72
N THR A 54 10.46 -8.44 9.80
CA THR A 54 9.32 -9.36 9.96
C THR A 54 8.04 -8.64 9.54
N LEU A 55 7.42 -9.09 8.47
CA LEU A 55 6.15 -8.57 7.97
C LEU A 55 5.01 -9.40 8.54
N GLN A 56 4.02 -8.73 9.15
CA GLN A 56 2.85 -9.34 9.79
C GLN A 56 1.56 -8.86 9.12
N ALA A 57 0.44 -9.47 9.49
CA ALA A 57 -0.88 -9.07 9.01
C ALA A 57 -1.13 -7.55 9.13
N ASN A 58 -1.76 -6.97 8.11
CA ASN A 58 -2.04 -5.54 7.99
C ASN A 58 -0.79 -4.64 7.95
N GLN A 59 0.30 -5.18 7.44
CA GLN A 59 1.52 -4.43 7.20
C GLN A 59 1.92 -4.51 5.73
N ALA A 60 2.68 -3.51 5.29
CA ALA A 60 3.29 -3.50 3.97
C ALA A 60 4.79 -3.21 4.06
N PHE A 61 5.48 -3.65 3.02
CA PHE A 61 6.89 -3.40 2.82
C PHE A 61 7.17 -3.19 1.33
N CYS A 62 8.03 -2.24 1.00
CA CYS A 62 8.54 -2.08 -0.36
C CYS A 62 10.01 -2.47 -0.41
N ILE A 63 10.34 -3.45 -1.24
CA ILE A 63 11.73 -3.84 -1.52
C ILE A 63 12.25 -2.92 -2.61
N PRO A 64 13.35 -2.16 -2.36
CA PRO A 64 13.94 -1.28 -3.34
C PRO A 64 14.51 -2.04 -4.55
N ARG A 65 14.50 -1.37 -5.70
CA ARG A 65 15.13 -1.90 -6.93
C ARG A 65 16.64 -2.06 -6.74
N PHE A 66 17.22 -3.00 -7.48
CA PHE A 66 18.65 -3.28 -7.51
C PHE A 66 19.27 -3.67 -6.16
N ARG A 67 18.46 -3.97 -5.13
CA ARG A 67 18.94 -4.43 -3.83
C ARG A 67 18.86 -5.96 -3.76
N LYS A 68 19.94 -6.57 -3.29
CA LYS A 68 19.96 -7.98 -2.92
C LYS A 68 18.86 -8.23 -1.89
N HIS A 69 18.01 -9.23 -2.13
CA HIS A 69 16.95 -9.54 -1.18
C HIS A 69 16.55 -11.02 -1.19
N THR A 70 16.03 -11.43 -0.04
CA THR A 70 15.39 -12.73 0.15
C THR A 70 14.11 -12.50 0.94
N TYR A 71 13.03 -13.21 0.60
CA TYR A 71 11.84 -13.20 1.42
C TYR A 71 11.15 -14.57 1.41
N TYR A 72 10.52 -14.89 2.54
CA TYR A 72 9.86 -16.18 2.75
C TYR A 72 8.78 -16.11 3.81
N ALA A 73 7.80 -17.03 3.72
CA ALA A 73 6.73 -17.18 4.70
C ALA A 73 7.27 -17.76 6.02
N SER A 74 6.63 -17.41 7.13
CA SER A 74 6.80 -18.11 8.40
C SER A 74 6.39 -19.57 8.26
N GLU A 75 7.07 -20.48 8.94
CA GLU A 75 6.69 -21.89 8.99
C GLU A 75 5.49 -22.15 9.90
N GLU A 76 5.38 -21.39 11.00
CA GLU A 76 4.32 -21.56 12.00
C GLU A 76 3.02 -20.83 11.59
N ASP A 77 3.14 -19.66 10.98
CA ASP A 77 2.00 -18.81 10.60
C ASP A 77 2.26 -18.20 9.20
N PRO A 78 2.14 -19.02 8.13
CA PRO A 78 2.46 -18.58 6.78
C PRO A 78 1.58 -17.44 6.30
N TRP A 79 2.21 -16.46 5.70
CA TRP A 79 1.50 -15.28 5.20
C TRP A 79 0.56 -15.53 4.03
N SER A 80 -0.51 -14.73 3.98
CA SER A 80 -1.29 -14.47 2.76
C SER A 80 -0.93 -13.06 2.30
N ILE A 81 -0.38 -12.91 1.09
CA ILE A 81 0.12 -11.63 0.60
C ILE A 81 -0.49 -11.22 -0.73
N LEU A 82 -0.66 -9.92 -0.89
CA LEU A 82 -0.82 -9.22 -2.16
C LEU A 82 0.51 -8.56 -2.52
N TRP A 83 0.92 -8.68 -3.77
CA TRP A 83 2.19 -8.13 -4.20
C TRP A 83 2.09 -7.52 -5.59
N VAL A 84 2.91 -6.52 -5.85
CA VAL A 84 3.05 -5.88 -7.16
C VAL A 84 4.50 -5.49 -7.42
N HIS A 85 4.97 -5.82 -8.62
CA HIS A 85 6.22 -5.29 -9.17
C HIS A 85 5.90 -4.09 -10.05
N PHE A 86 6.67 -3.02 -9.92
CA PHE A 86 6.39 -1.80 -10.65
C PHE A 86 7.64 -0.97 -10.94
N LYS A 87 7.50 -0.10 -11.94
CA LYS A 87 8.47 0.92 -12.36
C LYS A 87 7.77 2.22 -12.73
N GLY A 88 8.55 3.23 -13.02
CA GLY A 88 8.07 4.49 -13.58
C GLY A 88 8.88 5.68 -13.15
N THR A 89 8.68 6.80 -13.82
CA THR A 89 9.38 8.06 -13.50
C THR A 89 8.93 8.68 -12.20
N ASP A 90 7.67 8.46 -11.83
CA ASP A 90 7.05 9.04 -10.63
C ASP A 90 7.37 8.27 -9.34
N THR A 91 8.12 7.16 -9.44
CA THR A 91 8.65 6.46 -8.25
C THR A 91 9.50 7.37 -7.36
N VAL A 92 10.10 8.41 -7.90
CA VAL A 92 10.92 9.41 -7.17
C VAL A 92 10.12 10.25 -6.18
N TYR A 93 8.80 10.27 -6.29
CA TYR A 93 7.93 11.02 -5.37
C TYR A 93 7.54 10.23 -4.12
N TYR A 94 7.91 8.94 -4.04
CA TYR A 94 7.62 8.08 -2.92
C TYR A 94 8.91 7.63 -2.22
N PRO A 95 8.92 7.46 -0.89
CA PRO A 95 10.11 7.01 -0.15
C PRO A 95 10.32 5.49 -0.28
N LEU A 96 10.41 4.99 -1.52
CA LEU A 96 10.48 3.55 -1.85
C LEU A 96 11.81 2.90 -1.50
N ASP A 97 12.87 3.70 -1.35
CA ASP A 97 14.20 3.22 -0.99
C ASP A 97 14.40 3.11 0.54
N GLU A 98 13.41 3.56 1.33
CA GLU A 98 13.37 3.39 2.76
C GLU A 98 12.85 1.99 3.13
N CYS A 99 13.75 1.11 3.56
CA CYS A 99 13.36 -0.21 4.05
C CYS A 99 12.69 -0.08 5.41
N ARG A 100 11.36 -0.02 5.44
CA ARG A 100 10.58 0.09 6.68
C ARG A 100 9.24 -0.66 6.59
N ILE A 101 8.79 -1.15 7.74
CA ILE A 101 7.44 -1.71 7.88
C ILE A 101 6.43 -0.56 7.95
N ILE A 102 5.37 -0.66 7.18
CA ILE A 102 4.27 0.30 7.16
C ILE A 102 3.03 -0.38 7.73
N HIS A 103 2.39 0.25 8.72
CA HIS A 103 1.26 -0.32 9.45
C HIS A 103 -0.07 0.25 8.98
N PHE A 104 -1.06 -0.62 8.77
CA PHE A 104 -2.43 -0.26 8.47
C PHE A 104 -3.29 -0.48 9.73
N ASN A 105 -3.33 0.53 10.60
CA ASN A 105 -3.85 0.43 11.97
C ASN A 105 -5.39 0.41 12.09
N SER A 106 -6.13 0.29 11.01
CA SER A 106 -7.59 0.19 11.04
C SER A 106 -8.13 -0.80 10.03
N GLN A 107 -9.23 -1.47 10.38
CA GLN A 107 -9.92 -2.38 9.47
C GLN A 107 -10.32 -1.69 8.16
N ASN A 108 -10.74 -0.43 8.21
CA ASN A 108 -11.06 0.35 7.01
C ASN A 108 -9.83 0.54 6.10
N ALA A 109 -8.65 0.68 6.68
CA ALA A 109 -7.41 0.80 5.93
C ALA A 109 -7.06 -0.49 5.20
N SER A 110 -7.16 -1.60 5.90
CA SER A 110 -6.91 -2.93 5.36
C SER A 110 -7.91 -3.30 4.27
N ASN A 111 -9.20 -3.09 4.52
CA ASN A 111 -10.25 -3.32 3.52
C ASN A 111 -10.04 -2.47 2.26
N ARG A 112 -9.61 -1.23 2.43
CA ARG A 112 -9.34 -0.35 1.29
C ARG A 112 -8.14 -0.82 0.47
N MET A 113 -7.07 -1.28 1.12
CA MET A 113 -5.92 -1.83 0.41
C MET A 113 -6.30 -3.08 -0.38
N GLN A 114 -7.03 -4.01 0.22
CA GLN A 114 -7.53 -5.21 -0.47
C GLN A 114 -8.43 -4.84 -1.66
N PHE A 115 -9.35 -3.88 -1.49
CA PHE A 115 -10.20 -3.39 -2.56
C PHE A 115 -9.39 -2.80 -3.74
N LEU A 116 -8.31 -2.06 -3.48
CA LEU A 116 -7.46 -1.51 -4.53
C LEU A 116 -6.76 -2.61 -5.33
N PHE A 117 -6.29 -3.67 -4.67
CA PHE A 117 -5.74 -4.83 -5.37
C PHE A 117 -6.81 -5.59 -6.17
N ASP A 118 -8.02 -5.74 -5.63
CA ASP A 118 -9.16 -6.33 -6.37
C ASP A 118 -9.45 -5.57 -7.66
N LEU A 119 -9.35 -4.24 -7.65
CA LEU A 119 -9.49 -3.43 -8.86
C LEU A 119 -8.40 -3.74 -9.89
N LEU A 120 -7.13 -3.90 -9.45
CA LEU A 120 -6.04 -4.30 -10.35
C LEU A 120 -6.34 -5.65 -11.00
N PHE A 121 -6.71 -6.66 -10.23
CA PHE A 121 -6.99 -8.00 -10.73
C PHE A 121 -8.14 -8.02 -11.72
N ARG A 122 -9.28 -7.38 -11.40
CA ARG A 122 -10.46 -7.32 -12.30
C ARG A 122 -10.13 -6.69 -13.65
N VAL A 123 -9.32 -5.64 -13.66
CA VAL A 123 -8.95 -4.98 -14.92
C VAL A 123 -7.99 -5.82 -15.73
N LEU A 124 -7.03 -6.50 -15.08
CA LEU A 124 -6.08 -7.40 -15.74
C LEU A 124 -6.76 -8.64 -16.34
N GLU A 125 -7.83 -9.13 -15.72
CA GLU A 125 -8.63 -10.25 -16.22
C GLU A 125 -9.51 -9.86 -17.42
N SER A 126 -9.76 -8.58 -17.66
CA SER A 126 -10.67 -8.14 -18.72
C SER A 126 -10.01 -8.15 -20.10
N ASN A 127 -9.26 -7.15 -20.44
CA ASN A 127 -8.53 -7.03 -21.70
C ASN A 127 -7.38 -6.00 -21.60
N TYR A 128 -6.40 -6.08 -22.49
CA TYR A 128 -5.22 -5.24 -22.50
C TYR A 128 -5.42 -4.00 -23.39
N THR A 129 -6.34 -3.10 -23.03
CA THR A 129 -6.52 -1.82 -23.70
C THR A 129 -5.65 -0.72 -23.09
N LEU A 130 -5.37 0.34 -23.85
CA LEU A 130 -4.67 1.51 -23.33
C LEU A 130 -5.41 2.13 -22.13
N GLY A 131 -6.76 2.20 -22.19
CA GLY A 131 -7.58 2.70 -21.08
C GLY A 131 -7.38 1.90 -19.79
N ASN A 132 -7.30 0.56 -19.90
CA ASN A 132 -7.05 -0.30 -18.76
C ASN A 132 -5.63 -0.11 -18.21
N PHE A 133 -4.62 0.06 -19.04
CA PHE A 133 -3.26 0.36 -18.57
C PHE A 133 -3.19 1.71 -17.85
N ILE A 134 -3.87 2.74 -18.34
CA ILE A 134 -3.96 4.03 -17.65
C ILE A 134 -4.67 3.86 -16.30
N TYR A 135 -5.79 3.15 -16.28
CA TYR A 135 -6.53 2.89 -15.05
C TYR A 135 -5.69 2.15 -13.99
N ILE A 136 -5.01 1.08 -14.39
CA ILE A 136 -4.10 0.31 -13.53
C ILE A 136 -2.98 1.20 -12.96
N SER A 137 -2.38 2.06 -13.79
CA SER A 137 -1.36 3.02 -13.34
C SER A 137 -1.90 3.95 -12.26
N GLN A 138 -3.12 4.45 -12.41
CA GLN A 138 -3.76 5.31 -11.42
C GLN A 138 -4.10 4.57 -10.12
N VAL A 139 -4.58 3.31 -10.21
CA VAL A 139 -4.84 2.48 -9.01
C VAL A 139 -3.53 2.21 -8.26
N LEU A 140 -2.43 1.92 -8.96
CA LEU A 140 -1.12 1.76 -8.35
C LEU A 140 -0.65 3.05 -7.65
N GLU A 141 -0.88 4.21 -8.27
CA GLU A 141 -0.60 5.52 -7.67
C GLU A 141 -1.39 5.72 -6.37
N VAL A 142 -2.67 5.31 -6.34
CA VAL A 142 -3.49 5.34 -5.12
C VAL A 142 -2.95 4.39 -4.06
N ILE A 143 -2.54 3.16 -4.41
CA ILE A 143 -1.93 2.20 -3.47
C ILE A 143 -0.71 2.82 -2.80
N LEU A 144 0.20 3.40 -3.56
CA LEU A 144 1.40 4.04 -3.01
C LEU A 144 1.07 5.28 -2.17
N SER A 145 0.11 6.09 -2.60
CA SER A 145 -0.32 7.27 -1.86
C SER A 145 -0.99 6.90 -0.52
N GLU A 146 -1.85 5.89 -0.49
CA GLU A 146 -2.45 5.37 0.74
C GLU A 146 -1.37 4.79 1.68
N THR A 147 -0.33 4.20 1.12
CA THR A 147 0.76 3.60 1.89
C THR A 147 1.65 4.66 2.55
N TYR A 148 2.07 5.68 1.79
CA TYR A 148 3.13 6.59 2.23
C TYR A 148 2.64 7.94 2.75
N TYR A 149 1.44 8.38 2.36
CA TYR A 149 0.93 9.72 2.69
C TYR A 149 -0.30 9.72 3.60
N ARG A 150 -0.88 8.55 3.86
CA ARG A 150 -2.10 8.43 4.65
C ARG A 150 -1.95 8.90 6.10
N GLU A 151 -0.81 8.65 6.75
CA GLU A 151 -0.61 9.08 8.15
C GLU A 151 -0.71 10.61 8.31
N LYS A 152 -0.24 11.37 7.31
CA LYS A 152 -0.43 12.82 7.29
C LYS A 152 -1.91 13.24 7.21
N HIS A 153 -2.74 12.43 6.54
CA HIS A 153 -4.18 12.66 6.43
C HIS A 153 -4.97 12.22 7.67
N ASN A 154 -4.52 11.21 8.41
CA ASN A 154 -5.21 10.75 9.62
C ASN A 154 -5.17 11.80 10.73
N THR A 155 -4.05 12.49 10.92
CA THR A 155 -3.95 13.60 11.87
C THR A 155 -4.91 14.76 11.50
N THR A 156 -5.01 15.05 10.20
CA THR A 156 -5.94 16.07 9.67
C THR A 156 -7.40 15.60 9.75
N LEU A 157 -7.71 14.32 9.58
CA LEU A 157 -9.05 13.76 9.69
C LEU A 157 -9.54 13.70 11.15
N GLU A 158 -8.66 13.44 12.11
CA GLU A 158 -9.01 13.53 13.54
C GLU A 158 -9.26 14.99 13.95
N GLN A 159 -8.43 15.93 13.50
CA GLN A 159 -8.66 17.36 13.66
C GLN A 159 -9.98 17.78 12.99
N ASN A 160 -10.27 17.31 11.78
CA ASN A 160 -11.53 17.57 11.09
C ASN A 160 -12.74 16.93 11.78
N LYS A 161 -12.60 15.78 12.45
CA LYS A 161 -13.65 15.20 13.30
C LYS A 161 -14.00 16.12 14.47
N HIS A 162 -13.00 16.69 15.13
CA HIS A 162 -13.24 17.67 16.20
C HIS A 162 -13.94 18.91 15.65
N VAL A 163 -13.47 19.48 14.56
CA VAL A 163 -14.11 20.62 13.89
C VAL A 163 -15.56 20.30 13.46
N THR A 164 -15.78 19.13 12.85
CA THR A 164 -17.13 18.69 12.45
C THR A 164 -18.05 18.49 13.65
N ASN A 165 -17.55 17.98 14.76
CA ASN A 165 -18.34 17.83 15.99
C ASN A 165 -18.68 19.18 16.62
N ILE A 166 -17.73 20.13 16.62
CA ILE A 166 -17.95 21.50 17.08
C ILE A 166 -19.02 22.20 16.20
N ILE A 167 -18.87 22.11 14.88
CA ILE A 167 -19.86 22.67 13.94
C ILE A 167 -21.25 22.06 14.18
N ARG A 168 -21.33 20.72 14.34
CA ARG A 168 -22.60 20.02 14.63
C ARG A 168 -23.19 20.45 15.95
N TYR A 169 -22.39 20.63 16.99
CA TYR A 169 -22.81 21.15 18.28
C TYR A 169 -23.35 22.56 18.15
N MET A 170 -22.63 23.46 17.48
CA MET A 170 -23.07 24.83 17.22
C MET A 170 -24.41 24.89 16.47
N TYR A 171 -24.57 24.08 15.40
CA TYR A 171 -25.85 23.99 14.67
C TYR A 171 -27.01 23.51 15.53
N LYS A 172 -26.74 22.58 16.45
CA LYS A 172 -27.79 22.06 17.37
C LYS A 172 -28.22 23.07 18.43
N HIS A 173 -27.37 24.04 18.77
CA HIS A 173 -27.55 25.01 19.81
C HIS A 173 -27.59 26.44 19.27
N LEU A 174 -27.91 26.66 17.97
CA LEU A 174 -27.93 27.97 17.32
C LEU A 174 -28.85 29.02 18.00
N THR A 175 -29.85 28.58 18.79
CA THR A 175 -30.79 29.45 19.49
C THR A 175 -30.40 29.69 20.95
N GLU A 176 -29.30 29.11 21.41
CA GLU A 176 -28.79 29.22 22.77
C GLU A 176 -27.60 30.20 22.83
N ASN A 177 -27.46 30.94 23.94
CA ASN A 177 -26.27 31.75 24.16
C ASN A 177 -25.11 30.85 24.59
N LEU A 178 -24.30 30.38 23.62
CA LEU A 178 -23.11 29.58 23.89
C LEU A 178 -21.99 30.45 24.46
N THR A 179 -21.38 30.02 25.56
CA THR A 179 -20.18 30.61 26.13
C THR A 179 -18.98 29.73 25.90
N LEU A 180 -17.76 30.29 25.96
CA LEU A 180 -16.50 29.53 25.77
C LEU A 180 -16.22 28.52 26.89
N GLU A 181 -17.01 28.45 27.93
CA GLU A 181 -16.88 27.52 29.06
C GLU A 181 -17.80 26.29 28.92
N GLN A 182 -18.58 26.19 27.84
CA GLN A 182 -19.44 25.04 27.45
C GLN A 182 -18.86 24.30 26.24
#